data_13fb3f7adf8a22bcfceffd237b7f2e00
#
_entry.id   13fb3f7adf8a22bcfceffd237b7f2e00
#
_cell.length_a   1.000
_cell.length_b   1.000
_cell.length_c   1.000
_cell.angle_alpha   90.00
_cell.angle_beta   90.00
_cell.angle_gamma   90.00
#
_symmetry.space_group_name_H-M   'P 1'
#
loop_
_entity.id
_entity.type
_entity.pdbx_description
1 polymer ?
#
loop_
_entity_poly.entity_id
_entity_poly.type
_entity_poly.pdbx_seq_one_letter_code
_entity_poly.pdbx_strand_id
1 'polypeptide(L)'
;MNIGIIGVGLMGHGIAGNLLKHGHSLRFMNHPGNQPVDDLLAAGAEAVDTAADVARAADVVIVCVTGAPEVKDVLFREDGVLAGLRPDEIVIDCSTSIPSVTREIAAHVTDRGGHFIDAAMTRTPKEAAEGRLNLIVGAASGLFERVLPLLKCFAENVTHAGDVGAGHQLKLIHNFVSLGFAGVLAEAVACARSAGIAPEALVEVLASGGGGGVVFERLRPFIQSDDPSGFRFTIANALKDLTYYTTMAEQMGAAMVV
;
A
#
# COMPACT_ATOMS: atom_id res chain seq x y z
N MET A 1 11.29 -13.66 -14.43
CA MET A 1 10.32 -12.75 -15.06
C MET A 1 10.96 -11.36 -15.13
N ASN A 2 10.56 -10.58 -16.12
CA ASN A 2 10.95 -9.18 -16.21
C ASN A 2 9.91 -8.34 -15.46
N ILE A 3 10.31 -7.67 -14.40
CA ILE A 3 9.43 -6.88 -13.57
C ILE A 3 9.76 -5.39 -13.75
N GLY A 4 8.74 -4.60 -13.98
CA GLY A 4 8.81 -3.16 -13.94
C GLY A 4 8.30 -2.63 -12.61
N ILE A 5 8.93 -1.62 -12.02
CA ILE A 5 8.39 -0.96 -10.83
C ILE A 5 8.39 0.56 -11.00
N ILE A 6 7.28 1.18 -10.64
CA ILE A 6 7.09 2.63 -10.65
C ILE A 6 6.80 3.07 -9.22
N GLY A 7 7.69 3.93 -8.70
CA GLY A 7 7.64 4.36 -7.30
C GLY A 7 8.53 3.53 -6.39
N VAL A 8 9.83 3.78 -6.44
CA VAL A 8 10.86 3.18 -5.55
C VAL A 8 11.05 4.07 -4.31
N GLY A 9 9.93 4.42 -3.68
CA GLY A 9 9.88 5.14 -2.41
C GLY A 9 10.09 4.20 -1.22
N LEU A 10 9.67 4.62 -0.02
CA LEU A 10 9.86 3.86 1.23
C LEU A 10 9.39 2.41 1.18
N MET A 11 8.28 2.15 0.50
CA MET A 11 7.72 0.79 0.37
C MET A 11 8.24 0.08 -0.87
N GLY A 12 8.22 0.77 -2.02
CA GLY A 12 8.60 0.18 -3.31
C GLY A 12 10.07 -0.22 -3.39
N HIS A 13 10.96 0.47 -2.67
CA HIS A 13 12.37 0.06 -2.56
C HIS A 13 12.52 -1.35 -1.95
N GLY A 14 11.80 -1.62 -0.85
CA GLY A 14 11.79 -2.94 -0.23
C GLY A 14 11.21 -4.02 -1.15
N ILE A 15 10.13 -3.70 -1.90
CA ILE A 15 9.56 -4.61 -2.91
C ILE A 15 10.61 -4.92 -3.98
N ALA A 16 11.24 -3.88 -4.55
CA ALA A 16 12.27 -4.01 -5.59
C ALA A 16 13.43 -4.91 -5.14
N GLY A 17 13.97 -4.66 -3.95
CA GLY A 17 15.07 -5.44 -3.38
C GLY A 17 14.71 -6.93 -3.18
N ASN A 18 13.48 -7.22 -2.73
CA ASN A 18 13.05 -8.61 -2.56
C ASN A 18 12.82 -9.31 -3.91
N LEU A 19 12.30 -8.63 -4.92
CA LEU A 19 12.17 -9.20 -6.26
C LEU A 19 13.52 -9.58 -6.86
N LEU A 20 14.54 -8.72 -6.72
CA LEU A 20 15.91 -9.03 -7.13
C LEU A 20 16.49 -10.24 -6.38
N LYS A 21 16.30 -10.32 -5.04
CA LYS A 21 16.72 -11.47 -4.23
C LYS A 21 16.11 -12.80 -4.69
N HIS A 22 14.89 -12.75 -5.25
CA HIS A 22 14.23 -13.94 -5.80
C HIS A 22 14.55 -14.21 -7.28
N GLY A 23 15.56 -13.51 -7.84
CA GLY A 23 16.09 -13.79 -9.18
C GLY A 23 15.24 -13.21 -10.32
N HIS A 24 14.41 -12.23 -10.07
CA HIS A 24 13.70 -11.49 -11.12
C HIS A 24 14.60 -10.42 -11.73
N SER A 25 14.47 -10.17 -13.04
CA SER A 25 15.06 -8.99 -13.68
C SER A 25 14.18 -7.78 -13.35
N LEU A 26 14.78 -6.67 -12.96
CA LEU A 26 14.05 -5.50 -12.50
C LEU A 26 14.41 -4.25 -13.30
N ARG A 27 13.39 -3.53 -13.76
CA ARG A 27 13.51 -2.14 -14.23
C ARG A 27 12.67 -1.22 -13.36
N PHE A 28 13.16 -0.02 -13.11
CA PHE A 28 12.41 0.98 -12.36
C PHE A 28 12.47 2.35 -13.03
N MET A 29 11.38 3.12 -12.84
CA MET A 29 11.35 4.51 -13.31
C MET A 29 12.22 5.38 -12.41
N ASN A 30 13.18 6.09 -13.02
CA ASN A 30 13.96 7.10 -12.33
C ASN A 30 13.07 8.28 -11.93
N HIS A 31 13.10 8.66 -10.66
CA HIS A 31 12.26 9.74 -10.14
C HIS A 31 12.92 10.39 -8.91
N PRO A 32 12.87 11.74 -8.75
CA PRO A 32 13.45 12.42 -7.60
C PRO A 32 12.92 11.98 -6.23
N GLY A 33 11.73 11.39 -6.19
CA GLY A 33 11.11 10.84 -4.97
C GLY A 33 11.53 9.42 -4.62
N ASN A 34 12.40 8.78 -5.40
CA ASN A 34 12.94 7.47 -5.07
C ASN A 34 13.83 7.56 -3.82
N GLN A 35 13.89 6.47 -3.04
CA GLN A 35 14.98 6.28 -2.09
C GLN A 35 16.32 6.15 -2.83
N PRO A 36 17.48 6.27 -2.16
CA PRO A 36 18.76 5.92 -2.78
C PRO A 36 18.67 4.52 -3.41
N VAL A 37 19.10 4.40 -4.66
CA VAL A 37 18.91 3.17 -5.49
C VAL A 37 20.21 2.44 -5.81
N ASP A 38 21.33 2.87 -5.24
CA ASP A 38 22.67 2.32 -5.52
C ASP A 38 22.75 0.83 -5.25
N ASP A 39 22.09 0.35 -4.21
CA ASP A 39 22.00 -1.07 -3.85
C ASP A 39 21.18 -1.87 -4.87
N LEU A 40 20.10 -1.31 -5.41
CA LEU A 40 19.30 -1.95 -6.46
C LEU A 40 20.08 -2.03 -7.78
N LEU A 41 20.78 -0.95 -8.16
CA LEU A 41 21.64 -0.92 -9.33
C LEU A 41 22.80 -1.93 -9.21
N ALA A 42 23.45 -1.99 -8.04
CA ALA A 42 24.49 -2.96 -7.74
C ALA A 42 23.98 -4.42 -7.78
N ALA A 43 22.69 -4.64 -7.46
CA ALA A 43 22.01 -5.93 -7.55
C ALA A 43 21.51 -6.25 -8.97
N GLY A 44 21.77 -5.39 -9.96
CA GLY A 44 21.46 -5.62 -11.37
C GLY A 44 20.12 -5.02 -11.84
N ALA A 45 19.49 -4.14 -11.07
CA ALA A 45 18.34 -3.39 -11.56
C ALA A 45 18.76 -2.35 -12.61
N GLU A 46 17.84 -2.02 -13.52
CA GLU A 46 18.03 -1.02 -14.56
C GLU A 46 17.10 0.17 -14.33
N ALA A 47 17.66 1.38 -14.31
CA ALA A 47 16.89 2.61 -14.24
C ALA A 47 16.51 3.09 -15.66
N VAL A 48 15.27 3.49 -15.86
CA VAL A 48 14.76 4.08 -17.11
C VAL A 48 14.00 5.38 -16.83
N ASP A 49 13.83 6.21 -17.84
CA ASP A 49 13.34 7.58 -17.65
C ASP A 49 11.82 7.68 -17.62
N THR A 50 11.09 6.78 -18.30
CA THR A 50 9.63 6.88 -18.43
C THR A 50 8.91 5.62 -17.94
N ALA A 51 7.65 5.79 -17.52
CA ALA A 51 6.80 4.67 -17.15
C ALA A 51 6.48 3.78 -18.36
N ALA A 52 6.43 4.34 -19.56
CA ALA A 52 6.28 3.58 -20.79
C ALA A 52 7.48 2.67 -21.06
N ASP A 53 8.72 3.12 -20.78
CA ASP A 53 9.92 2.28 -20.95
C ASP A 53 9.97 1.16 -19.93
N VAL A 54 9.47 1.40 -18.71
CA VAL A 54 9.29 0.35 -17.71
C VAL A 54 8.34 -0.72 -18.26
N ALA A 55 7.17 -0.31 -18.78
CA ALA A 55 6.15 -1.24 -19.27
C ALA A 55 6.61 -2.05 -20.50
N ARG A 56 7.21 -1.39 -21.52
CA ARG A 56 7.63 -2.07 -22.77
C ARG A 56 8.50 -3.30 -22.57
N ALA A 57 9.19 -3.39 -21.46
CA ALA A 57 10.14 -4.47 -21.20
C ALA A 57 9.70 -5.42 -20.08
N ALA A 58 8.55 -5.17 -19.46
CA ALA A 58 8.08 -5.93 -18.32
C ALA A 58 7.06 -7.00 -18.70
N ASP A 59 7.03 -8.11 -17.98
CA ASP A 59 5.93 -9.08 -17.98
C ASP A 59 4.87 -8.64 -16.95
N VAL A 60 5.32 -7.98 -15.89
CA VAL A 60 4.50 -7.42 -14.81
C VAL A 60 4.99 -6.04 -14.45
N VAL A 61 4.11 -5.05 -14.37
CA VAL A 61 4.37 -3.70 -13.88
C VAL A 61 3.75 -3.53 -12.50
N ILE A 62 4.57 -3.21 -11.51
CA ILE A 62 4.14 -2.88 -10.15
C ILE A 62 4.13 -1.35 -9.99
N VAL A 63 2.99 -0.80 -9.58
CA VAL A 63 2.84 0.62 -9.24
C VAL A 63 2.78 0.75 -7.73
N CYS A 64 3.65 1.57 -7.15
CA CYS A 64 3.74 1.79 -5.70
C CYS A 64 3.97 3.28 -5.41
N VAL A 65 2.94 4.08 -5.63
CA VAL A 65 2.95 5.54 -5.48
C VAL A 65 2.03 6.00 -4.34
N THR A 66 1.92 7.31 -4.12
CA THR A 66 1.28 7.85 -2.91
C THR A 66 -0.23 7.64 -2.88
N GLY A 67 -0.92 7.80 -4.01
CA GLY A 67 -2.39 7.72 -4.03
C GLY A 67 -2.99 7.76 -5.43
N ALA A 68 -4.31 7.87 -5.49
CA ALA A 68 -5.08 7.84 -6.73
C ALA A 68 -4.63 8.87 -7.80
N PRO A 69 -4.29 10.12 -7.46
CA PRO A 69 -3.81 11.09 -8.45
C PRO A 69 -2.50 10.64 -9.12
N GLU A 70 -1.54 10.16 -8.33
CA GLU A 70 -0.24 9.71 -8.83
C GLU A 70 -0.38 8.41 -9.63
N VAL A 71 -1.28 7.50 -9.22
CA VAL A 71 -1.58 6.29 -10.00
C VAL A 71 -2.15 6.67 -11.37
N LYS A 72 -3.12 7.61 -11.42
CA LYS A 72 -3.65 8.12 -12.70
C LYS A 72 -2.55 8.76 -13.54
N ASP A 73 -1.72 9.60 -12.96
CA ASP A 73 -0.65 10.27 -13.68
C ASP A 73 0.31 9.26 -14.33
N VAL A 74 0.88 8.35 -13.57
CA VAL A 74 1.86 7.39 -14.11
C VAL A 74 1.27 6.40 -15.11
N LEU A 75 -0.06 6.19 -15.10
CA LEU A 75 -0.72 5.34 -16.09
C LEU A 75 -1.12 6.09 -17.37
N PHE A 76 -1.72 7.29 -17.23
CA PHE A 76 -2.41 7.96 -18.33
C PHE A 76 -1.60 9.05 -19.04
N ARG A 77 -0.53 9.58 -18.45
CA ARG A 77 0.31 10.58 -19.12
C ARG A 77 0.88 10.04 -20.43
N GLU A 78 1.31 10.91 -21.34
CA GLU A 78 1.76 10.58 -22.69
C GLU A 78 2.85 9.47 -22.71
N ASP A 79 3.79 9.52 -21.76
CA ASP A 79 4.85 8.55 -21.54
C ASP A 79 4.55 7.58 -20.37
N GLY A 80 3.26 7.41 -20.06
CA GLY A 80 2.77 6.56 -18.97
C GLY A 80 2.77 5.07 -19.31
N VAL A 81 2.41 4.24 -18.31
CA VAL A 81 2.36 2.76 -18.46
C VAL A 81 1.53 2.34 -19.66
N LEU A 82 0.35 2.96 -19.85
CA LEU A 82 -0.55 2.58 -20.93
C LEU A 82 0.02 2.82 -22.34
N ALA A 83 1.00 3.72 -22.48
CA ALA A 83 1.69 3.96 -23.76
C ALA A 83 2.73 2.87 -24.08
N GLY A 84 3.22 2.16 -23.08
CA GLY A 84 4.18 1.06 -23.22
C GLY A 84 3.57 -0.33 -23.05
N LEU A 85 2.32 -0.43 -22.58
CA LEU A 85 1.65 -1.68 -22.22
C LEU A 85 1.43 -2.57 -23.44
N ARG A 86 1.80 -3.84 -23.33
CA ARG A 86 1.58 -4.86 -24.36
C ARG A 86 0.44 -5.80 -23.93
N PRO A 87 -0.19 -6.50 -24.88
CA PRO A 87 -1.18 -7.54 -24.55
C PRO A 87 -0.61 -8.59 -23.58
N ASP A 88 -1.48 -9.12 -22.71
CA ASP A 88 -1.19 -10.12 -21.66
C ASP A 88 -0.28 -9.66 -20.52
N GLU A 89 0.22 -8.42 -20.53
CA GLU A 89 0.94 -7.85 -19.39
C GLU A 89 0.04 -7.61 -18.20
N ILE A 90 0.62 -7.72 -17.00
CA ILE A 90 -0.10 -7.54 -15.74
C ILE A 90 0.35 -6.23 -15.09
N VAL A 91 -0.59 -5.37 -14.75
CA VAL A 91 -0.36 -4.18 -13.91
C VAL A 91 -0.87 -4.47 -12.50
N ILE A 92 0.01 -4.35 -11.50
CA ILE A 92 -0.32 -4.54 -10.09
C ILE A 92 -0.20 -3.19 -9.38
N ASP A 93 -1.30 -2.65 -8.89
CA ASP A 93 -1.30 -1.41 -8.11
C ASP A 93 -1.21 -1.73 -6.61
N CYS A 94 -0.02 -1.51 -6.04
CA CYS A 94 0.25 -1.64 -4.60
C CYS A 94 0.01 -0.32 -3.83
N SER A 95 -0.44 0.73 -4.47
CA SER A 95 -0.72 2.03 -3.85
C SER A 95 -1.97 1.96 -2.94
N THR A 96 -2.38 3.09 -2.40
CA THR A 96 -3.70 3.24 -1.79
C THR A 96 -4.55 4.11 -2.70
N SER A 97 -5.67 3.58 -3.20
CA SER A 97 -6.51 4.26 -4.19
C SER A 97 -8.00 4.18 -3.84
N ILE A 98 -8.81 4.99 -4.54
CA ILE A 98 -10.27 4.93 -4.45
C ILE A 98 -10.78 3.82 -5.37
N PRO A 99 -11.64 2.90 -4.92
CA PRO A 99 -12.06 1.75 -5.71
C PRO A 99 -12.73 2.08 -7.05
N SER A 100 -13.40 3.23 -7.17
CA SER A 100 -13.95 3.70 -8.46
C SER A 100 -12.84 4.05 -9.45
N VAL A 101 -11.77 4.69 -8.98
CA VAL A 101 -10.56 4.99 -9.79
C VAL A 101 -9.85 3.70 -10.18
N THR A 102 -9.75 2.74 -9.27
CA THR A 102 -9.17 1.42 -9.54
C THR A 102 -9.89 0.71 -10.68
N ARG A 103 -11.22 0.70 -10.66
CA ARG A 103 -12.03 0.09 -11.74
C ARG A 103 -11.92 0.83 -13.06
N GLU A 104 -11.87 2.16 -13.04
CA GLU A 104 -11.63 2.99 -14.23
C GLU A 104 -10.27 2.61 -14.89
N ILE A 105 -9.22 2.56 -14.10
CA ILE A 105 -7.88 2.17 -14.56
C ILE A 105 -7.88 0.75 -15.12
N ALA A 106 -8.49 -0.19 -14.41
CA ALA A 106 -8.58 -1.59 -14.84
C ALA A 106 -9.27 -1.74 -16.20
N ALA A 107 -10.32 -0.97 -16.45
CA ALA A 107 -10.99 -0.96 -17.77
C ALA A 107 -10.02 -0.52 -18.87
N HIS A 108 -9.27 0.57 -18.67
CA HIS A 108 -8.31 1.06 -19.67
C HIS A 108 -7.14 0.10 -19.91
N VAL A 109 -6.67 -0.62 -18.87
CA VAL A 109 -5.65 -1.68 -19.04
C VAL A 109 -6.22 -2.85 -19.85
N THR A 110 -7.45 -3.25 -19.53
CA THR A 110 -8.16 -4.35 -20.24
C THR A 110 -8.43 -3.99 -21.71
N ASP A 111 -8.82 -2.76 -22.01
CA ASP A 111 -9.03 -2.27 -23.38
C ASP A 111 -7.76 -2.34 -24.24
N ARG A 112 -6.58 -2.40 -23.62
CA ARG A 112 -5.29 -2.61 -24.27
C ARG A 112 -4.83 -4.08 -24.27
N GLY A 113 -5.70 -4.99 -23.84
CA GLY A 113 -5.41 -6.42 -23.74
C GLY A 113 -4.54 -6.82 -22.55
N GLY A 114 -4.27 -5.93 -21.60
CA GLY A 114 -3.56 -6.22 -20.37
C GLY A 114 -4.50 -6.69 -19.25
N HIS A 115 -3.90 -7.00 -18.11
CA HIS A 115 -4.60 -7.42 -16.89
C HIS A 115 -4.29 -6.46 -15.75
N PHE A 116 -5.28 -6.17 -14.90
CA PHE A 116 -5.10 -5.28 -13.75
C PHE A 116 -5.44 -5.97 -12.44
N ILE A 117 -4.66 -5.68 -11.40
CA ILE A 117 -4.81 -6.18 -10.04
C ILE A 117 -4.57 -5.00 -9.08
N ASP A 118 -5.41 -4.83 -8.09
CA ASP A 118 -5.11 -3.99 -6.93
C ASP A 118 -4.60 -4.85 -5.78
N ALA A 119 -3.44 -4.49 -5.22
CA ALA A 119 -2.72 -5.26 -4.19
C ALA A 119 -2.24 -4.34 -3.07
N ALA A 120 -3.21 -3.73 -2.39
CA ALA A 120 -2.92 -2.74 -1.35
C ALA A 120 -2.15 -3.33 -0.18
N MET A 121 -1.22 -2.54 0.36
CA MET A 121 -0.29 -2.97 1.40
C MET A 121 -0.74 -2.57 2.80
N THR A 122 -0.40 -3.40 3.78
CA THR A 122 -0.30 -3.01 5.19
C THR A 122 1.07 -3.36 5.75
N ARG A 123 1.38 -2.96 6.98
CA ARG A 123 2.70 -2.94 7.63
C ARG A 123 3.54 -1.71 7.21
N THR A 124 4.84 -1.74 7.49
CA THR A 124 5.74 -0.58 7.44
C THR A 124 6.90 -0.80 6.45
N PRO A 125 7.71 0.23 6.17
CA PRO A 125 8.90 0.08 5.32
C PRO A 125 9.89 -0.99 5.82
N LYS A 126 9.93 -1.25 7.13
CA LYS A 126 10.77 -2.31 7.69
C LYS A 126 10.33 -3.68 7.15
N GLU A 127 9.05 -4.00 7.26
CA GLU A 127 8.55 -5.27 6.75
C GLU A 127 8.60 -5.34 5.22
N ALA A 128 8.49 -4.20 4.50
CA ALA A 128 8.71 -4.17 3.06
C ALA A 128 10.14 -4.60 2.71
N ALA A 129 11.16 -4.09 3.41
CA ALA A 129 12.56 -4.48 3.20
C ALA A 129 12.84 -5.94 3.57
N GLU A 130 12.11 -6.47 4.56
CA GLU A 130 12.22 -7.86 5.01
C GLU A 130 11.40 -8.87 4.17
N GLY A 131 10.64 -8.41 3.17
CA GLY A 131 9.77 -9.28 2.35
C GLY A 131 8.54 -9.80 3.11
N ARG A 132 8.10 -9.10 4.13
CA ARG A 132 7.03 -9.53 5.05
C ARG A 132 5.82 -8.59 5.04
N LEU A 133 5.50 -8.00 3.89
CA LEU A 133 4.27 -7.22 3.76
C LEU A 133 3.02 -8.08 3.95
N ASN A 134 1.90 -7.42 4.28
CA ASN A 134 0.59 -8.00 4.07
C ASN A 134 -0.02 -7.34 2.84
N LEU A 135 -0.54 -8.14 1.91
CA LEU A 135 -1.24 -7.67 0.73
C LEU A 135 -2.73 -8.03 0.80
N ILE A 136 -3.56 -7.09 0.41
CA ILE A 136 -4.99 -7.25 0.24
C ILE A 136 -5.27 -7.11 -1.25
N VAL A 137 -5.66 -8.20 -1.90
CA VAL A 137 -5.64 -8.31 -3.36
C VAL A 137 -7.06 -8.39 -3.91
N GLY A 138 -7.37 -7.51 -4.86
CA GLY A 138 -8.55 -7.54 -5.71
C GLY A 138 -8.17 -8.00 -7.11
N ALA A 139 -8.65 -9.17 -7.53
CA ALA A 139 -8.38 -9.75 -8.85
C ALA A 139 -9.38 -10.87 -9.16
N ALA A 140 -9.59 -11.18 -10.43
CA ALA A 140 -10.24 -12.44 -10.81
C ALA A 140 -9.43 -13.64 -10.29
N SER A 141 -10.10 -14.70 -9.80
CA SER A 141 -9.47 -15.81 -9.09
C SER A 141 -8.31 -16.47 -9.87
N GLY A 142 -8.47 -16.73 -11.16
CA GLY A 142 -7.41 -17.32 -11.98
C GLY A 142 -6.19 -16.40 -12.14
N LEU A 143 -6.40 -15.08 -12.21
CA LEU A 143 -5.32 -14.11 -12.28
C LEU A 143 -4.62 -13.98 -10.91
N PHE A 144 -5.37 -14.01 -9.81
CA PHE A 144 -4.82 -14.05 -8.46
C PHE A 144 -3.86 -15.25 -8.26
N GLU A 145 -4.29 -16.46 -8.65
CA GLU A 145 -3.45 -17.65 -8.55
C GLU A 145 -2.17 -17.55 -9.39
N ARG A 146 -2.28 -16.96 -10.60
CA ARG A 146 -1.13 -16.75 -11.50
C ARG A 146 -0.07 -15.82 -10.89
N VAL A 147 -0.47 -14.77 -10.17
CA VAL A 147 0.46 -13.78 -9.58
C VAL A 147 0.86 -14.10 -8.15
N LEU A 148 0.18 -14.98 -7.45
CA LEU A 148 0.44 -15.31 -6.06
C LEU A 148 1.91 -15.69 -5.77
N PRO A 149 2.62 -16.48 -6.61
CA PRO A 149 4.04 -16.75 -6.40
C PRO A 149 4.91 -15.49 -6.43
N LEU A 150 4.60 -14.53 -7.31
CA LEU A 150 5.31 -13.25 -7.39
C LEU A 150 5.05 -12.39 -6.15
N LEU A 151 3.78 -12.28 -5.73
CA LEU A 151 3.42 -11.52 -4.55
C LEU A 151 4.11 -12.02 -3.28
N LYS A 152 4.29 -13.34 -3.16
CA LYS A 152 5.00 -13.99 -2.05
C LYS A 152 6.50 -13.70 -2.01
N CYS A 153 7.09 -13.13 -3.06
CA CYS A 153 8.49 -12.71 -3.03
C CYS A 153 8.71 -11.53 -2.05
N PHE A 154 7.68 -10.72 -1.79
CA PHE A 154 7.77 -9.53 -0.94
C PHE A 154 6.67 -9.43 0.12
N ALA A 155 5.81 -10.45 0.24
CA ALA A 155 4.73 -10.47 1.21
C ALA A 155 4.67 -11.80 1.98
N GLU A 156 4.45 -11.68 3.29
CA GLU A 156 4.23 -12.83 4.19
C GLU A 156 2.78 -13.32 4.11
N ASN A 157 1.84 -12.39 4.11
CA ASN A 157 0.41 -12.68 4.03
C ASN A 157 -0.18 -12.06 2.77
N VAL A 158 -0.91 -12.85 1.99
CA VAL A 158 -1.60 -12.41 0.78
C VAL A 158 -3.06 -12.85 0.89
N THR A 159 -3.97 -11.89 1.03
CA THR A 159 -5.40 -12.14 1.17
C THR A 159 -6.11 -11.77 -0.12
N HIS A 160 -6.80 -12.73 -0.75
CA HIS A 160 -7.70 -12.48 -1.88
C HIS A 160 -9.01 -11.90 -1.35
N ALA A 161 -9.28 -10.64 -1.66
CA ALA A 161 -10.45 -9.90 -1.15
C ALA A 161 -11.69 -9.99 -2.06
N GLY A 162 -11.50 -10.44 -3.29
CA GLY A 162 -12.54 -10.51 -4.32
C GLY A 162 -12.05 -9.95 -5.67
N ASP A 163 -12.98 -9.52 -6.51
CA ASP A 163 -12.68 -8.94 -7.82
C ASP A 163 -11.94 -7.59 -7.72
N VAL A 164 -11.47 -7.08 -8.85
CA VAL A 164 -10.73 -5.82 -8.96
C VAL A 164 -11.47 -4.66 -8.25
N GLY A 165 -10.73 -3.97 -7.40
CA GLY A 165 -11.22 -2.92 -6.50
C GLY A 165 -11.51 -3.40 -5.08
N ALA A 166 -11.67 -4.71 -4.84
CA ALA A 166 -11.93 -5.24 -3.51
C ALA A 166 -10.73 -5.12 -2.56
N GLY A 167 -9.52 -5.19 -3.08
CA GLY A 167 -8.29 -4.96 -2.31
C GLY A 167 -8.23 -3.53 -1.76
N HIS A 168 -8.42 -2.53 -2.61
CA HIS A 168 -8.47 -1.13 -2.20
C HIS A 168 -9.67 -0.84 -1.28
N GLN A 169 -10.85 -1.44 -1.54
CA GLN A 169 -12.00 -1.31 -0.63
C GLN A 169 -11.66 -1.79 0.78
N LEU A 170 -11.14 -3.01 0.90
CA LEU A 170 -10.81 -3.58 2.20
C LEU A 170 -9.64 -2.84 2.88
N LYS A 171 -8.70 -2.32 2.09
CA LYS A 171 -7.62 -1.45 2.59
C LYS A 171 -8.18 -0.19 3.24
N LEU A 172 -9.13 0.49 2.61
CA LEU A 172 -9.74 1.71 3.16
C LEU A 172 -10.54 1.41 4.43
N ILE A 173 -11.29 0.31 4.45
CA ILE A 173 -12.00 -0.16 5.65
C ILE A 173 -11.00 -0.46 6.79
N HIS A 174 -9.91 -1.18 6.50
CA HIS A 174 -8.86 -1.45 7.48
C HIS A 174 -8.28 -0.15 8.06
N ASN A 175 -7.98 0.83 7.20
CA ASN A 175 -7.39 2.09 7.65
C ASN A 175 -8.40 2.94 8.44
N PHE A 176 -9.67 2.96 8.04
CA PHE A 176 -10.73 3.59 8.82
C PHE A 176 -10.80 3.03 10.26
N VAL A 177 -10.81 1.71 10.41
CA VAL A 177 -10.81 1.06 11.73
C VAL A 177 -9.54 1.41 12.51
N SER A 178 -8.37 1.29 11.89
CA SER A 178 -7.08 1.50 12.57
C SER A 178 -6.87 2.96 12.98
N LEU A 179 -7.19 3.90 12.10
CA LEU A 179 -7.03 5.33 12.35
C LEU A 179 -8.11 5.85 13.31
N GLY A 180 -9.35 5.37 13.17
CA GLY A 180 -10.42 5.67 14.12
C GLY A 180 -10.05 5.19 15.53
N PHE A 181 -9.54 3.98 15.67
CA PHE A 181 -9.09 3.46 16.95
C PHE A 181 -7.90 4.26 17.53
N ALA A 182 -6.96 4.70 16.69
CA ALA A 182 -5.88 5.58 17.13
C ALA A 182 -6.42 6.93 17.65
N GLY A 183 -7.43 7.50 17.01
CA GLY A 183 -8.10 8.73 17.46
C GLY A 183 -8.77 8.54 18.82
N VAL A 184 -9.55 7.47 18.99
CA VAL A 184 -10.19 7.12 20.27
C VAL A 184 -9.16 6.92 21.39
N LEU A 185 -8.05 6.23 21.11
CA LEU A 185 -6.97 6.04 22.08
C LEU A 185 -6.31 7.37 22.46
N ALA A 186 -6.05 8.26 21.50
CA ALA A 186 -5.45 9.57 21.77
C ALA A 186 -6.35 10.43 22.69
N GLU A 187 -7.65 10.44 22.45
CA GLU A 187 -8.62 11.14 23.30
C GLU A 187 -8.68 10.52 24.70
N ALA A 188 -8.73 9.20 24.80
CA ALA A 188 -8.74 8.49 26.09
C ALA A 188 -7.46 8.77 26.90
N VAL A 189 -6.28 8.81 26.25
CA VAL A 189 -5.01 9.17 26.91
C VAL A 189 -5.04 10.61 27.44
N ALA A 190 -5.54 11.55 26.65
CA ALA A 190 -5.67 12.94 27.08
C ALA A 190 -6.61 13.07 28.29
N CYS A 191 -7.73 12.36 28.29
CA CYS A 191 -8.67 12.30 29.41
C CYS A 191 -8.03 11.70 30.66
N ALA A 192 -7.34 10.59 30.54
CA ALA A 192 -6.65 9.91 31.67
C ALA A 192 -5.57 10.81 32.29
N ARG A 193 -4.78 11.51 31.47
CA ARG A 193 -3.79 12.50 31.93
C ARG A 193 -4.47 13.65 32.72
N SER A 194 -5.58 14.16 32.20
CA SER A 194 -6.35 15.22 32.88
C SER A 194 -6.95 14.75 34.20
N ALA A 195 -7.29 13.47 34.33
CA ALA A 195 -7.79 12.84 35.54
C ALA A 195 -6.70 12.44 36.54
N GLY A 196 -5.41 12.64 36.21
CA GLY A 196 -4.28 12.25 37.07
C GLY A 196 -4.05 10.74 37.15
N ILE A 197 -4.55 9.97 36.17
CA ILE A 197 -4.34 8.51 36.10
C ILE A 197 -2.91 8.24 35.66
N ALA A 198 -2.23 7.35 36.38
CA ALA A 198 -0.88 6.93 36.03
C ALA A 198 -0.86 6.23 34.67
N PRO A 199 0.10 6.55 33.76
CA PRO A 199 0.19 5.92 32.44
C PRO A 199 0.27 4.40 32.50
N GLU A 200 0.97 3.85 33.49
CA GLU A 200 1.12 2.40 33.69
C GLU A 200 -0.22 1.72 33.98
N ALA A 201 -1.05 2.33 34.83
CA ALA A 201 -2.38 1.80 35.14
C ALA A 201 -3.31 1.83 33.93
N LEU A 202 -3.26 2.93 33.15
CA LEU A 202 -4.01 3.01 31.88
C LEU A 202 -3.58 1.92 30.91
N VAL A 203 -2.27 1.73 30.73
CA VAL A 203 -1.71 0.72 29.84
C VAL A 203 -2.11 -0.70 30.30
N GLU A 204 -2.02 -1.01 31.59
CA GLU A 204 -2.41 -2.32 32.13
C GLU A 204 -3.88 -2.64 31.84
N VAL A 205 -4.78 -1.68 32.12
CA VAL A 205 -6.23 -1.87 31.91
C VAL A 205 -6.55 -2.02 30.42
N LEU A 206 -6.00 -1.19 29.55
CA LEU A 206 -6.25 -1.28 28.11
C LEU A 206 -5.67 -2.55 27.49
N ALA A 207 -4.46 -2.95 27.87
CA ALA A 207 -3.79 -4.15 27.37
C ALA A 207 -4.55 -5.45 27.73
N SER A 208 -5.12 -5.51 28.92
CA SER A 208 -5.86 -6.69 29.41
C SER A 208 -7.32 -6.71 29.00
N GLY A 209 -7.86 -5.61 28.46
CA GLY A 209 -9.25 -5.43 28.09
C GLY A 209 -9.47 -5.24 26.59
N GLY A 210 -10.65 -4.73 26.25
CA GLY A 210 -11.06 -4.46 24.87
C GLY A 210 -10.32 -3.29 24.17
N GLY A 211 -9.48 -2.55 24.90
CA GLY A 211 -8.66 -1.46 24.37
C GLY A 211 -7.28 -1.91 23.82
N GLY A 212 -6.96 -3.19 23.89
CA GLY A 212 -5.70 -3.75 23.38
C GLY A 212 -5.69 -3.91 21.85
N GLY A 213 -4.53 -4.30 21.32
CA GLY A 213 -4.35 -4.61 19.91
C GLY A 213 -3.16 -3.88 19.27
N VAL A 214 -2.91 -4.13 17.98
CA VAL A 214 -1.72 -3.64 17.27
C VAL A 214 -1.58 -2.12 17.31
N VAL A 215 -2.67 -1.38 17.17
CA VAL A 215 -2.66 0.09 17.22
C VAL A 215 -2.28 0.58 18.63
N PHE A 216 -2.88 -0.03 19.65
CA PHE A 216 -2.54 0.25 21.05
C PHE A 216 -1.05 -0.01 21.34
N GLU A 217 -0.52 -1.17 20.91
CA GLU A 217 0.90 -1.50 21.12
C GLU A 217 1.83 -0.49 20.44
N ARG A 218 1.47 0.05 19.29
CA ARG A 218 2.23 1.12 18.62
C ARG A 218 2.17 2.46 19.37
N LEU A 219 1.07 2.74 20.05
CA LEU A 219 0.90 3.96 20.85
C LEU A 219 1.42 3.83 22.28
N ARG A 220 1.67 2.61 22.77
CA ARG A 220 2.14 2.34 24.13
C ARG A 220 3.39 3.17 24.53
N PRO A 221 4.45 3.28 23.71
CA PRO A 221 5.61 4.12 24.05
C PRO A 221 5.24 5.60 24.24
N PHE A 222 4.31 6.11 23.42
CA PHE A 222 3.82 7.47 23.58
C PHE A 222 3.01 7.66 24.87
N ILE A 223 2.18 6.68 25.24
CA ILE A 223 1.38 6.73 26.48
C ILE A 223 2.29 6.77 27.71
N GLN A 224 3.36 5.96 27.71
CA GLN A 224 4.25 5.78 28.87
C GLN A 224 5.38 6.82 28.97
N SER A 225 5.88 7.31 27.84
CA SER A 225 7.10 8.13 27.82
C SER A 225 7.13 9.24 26.75
N ASP A 226 5.98 9.57 26.16
CA ASP A 226 5.87 10.56 25.09
C ASP A 226 6.73 10.23 23.84
N ASP A 227 7.11 8.98 23.64
CA ASP A 227 7.85 8.51 22.46
C ASP A 227 6.92 8.24 21.27
N PRO A 228 6.94 9.07 20.20
CA PRO A 228 6.06 8.89 19.04
C PRO A 228 6.60 7.86 18.03
N SER A 229 7.77 7.27 18.27
CA SER A 229 8.49 6.43 17.29
C SER A 229 7.74 5.15 16.90
N GLY A 230 6.82 4.68 17.75
CA GLY A 230 6.02 3.47 17.50
C GLY A 230 4.93 3.64 16.44
N PHE A 231 4.45 4.88 16.20
CA PHE A 231 3.36 5.15 15.28
C PHE A 231 3.82 6.05 14.12
N ARG A 232 4.51 5.43 13.15
CA ARG A 232 5.09 6.12 11.99
C ARG A 232 4.11 6.22 10.82
N PHE A 233 3.02 6.96 11.01
CA PHE A 233 2.03 7.24 9.97
C PHE A 233 1.70 8.73 9.99
N THR A 234 1.94 9.43 8.88
CA THR A 234 1.77 10.89 8.85
C THR A 234 0.29 11.28 8.90
N ILE A 235 -0.01 12.42 9.52
CA ILE A 235 -1.38 12.98 9.57
C ILE A 235 -1.90 13.22 8.14
N ALA A 236 -1.04 13.66 7.21
CA ALA A 236 -1.42 13.85 5.81
C ALA A 236 -1.88 12.55 5.14
N ASN A 237 -1.18 11.42 5.37
CA ASN A 237 -1.60 10.12 4.87
C ASN A 237 -2.88 9.63 5.55
N ALA A 238 -3.05 9.89 6.85
CA ALA A 238 -4.28 9.56 7.56
C ALA A 238 -5.48 10.32 6.98
N LEU A 239 -5.35 11.64 6.78
CA LEU A 239 -6.36 12.47 6.15
C LEU A 239 -6.71 11.96 4.75
N LYS A 240 -5.72 11.68 3.91
CA LYS A 240 -5.92 11.14 2.57
C LYS A 240 -6.72 9.82 2.61
N ASP A 241 -6.30 8.86 3.43
CA ASP A 241 -6.93 7.54 3.48
C ASP A 241 -8.36 7.60 4.03
N LEU A 242 -8.61 8.46 5.04
CA LEU A 242 -9.98 8.69 5.55
C LEU A 242 -10.85 9.43 4.53
N THR A 243 -10.30 10.39 3.77
CA THR A 243 -11.01 11.05 2.68
C THR A 243 -11.38 10.04 1.58
N TYR A 244 -10.48 9.11 1.24
CA TYR A 244 -10.78 8.04 0.29
C TYR A 244 -11.86 7.09 0.82
N TYR A 245 -11.83 6.77 2.12
CA TYR A 245 -12.86 5.96 2.75
C TYR A 245 -14.23 6.65 2.68
N THR A 246 -14.33 7.93 3.06
CA THR A 246 -15.61 8.67 3.00
C THR A 246 -16.13 8.76 1.58
N THR A 247 -15.27 9.08 0.60
CA THR A 247 -15.63 9.06 -0.83
C THR A 247 -16.18 7.71 -1.27
N MET A 248 -15.52 6.63 -0.89
CA MET A 248 -15.97 5.26 -1.19
C MET A 248 -17.33 4.97 -0.53
N ALA A 249 -17.49 5.31 0.75
CA ALA A 249 -18.72 5.06 1.50
C ALA A 249 -19.91 5.83 0.90
N GLU A 250 -19.72 7.10 0.52
CA GLU A 250 -20.71 7.92 -0.18
C GLU A 250 -21.14 7.29 -1.52
N GLN A 251 -20.17 6.87 -2.34
CA GLN A 251 -20.43 6.23 -3.64
C GLN A 251 -21.20 4.91 -3.49
N MET A 252 -21.06 4.22 -2.37
CA MET A 252 -21.74 2.95 -2.07
C MET A 252 -23.07 3.14 -1.34
N GLY A 253 -23.42 4.35 -0.92
CA GLY A 253 -24.57 4.63 -0.06
C GLY A 253 -24.47 3.98 1.33
N ALA A 254 -23.24 3.78 1.83
CA ALA A 254 -23.01 3.19 3.15
C ALA A 254 -23.25 4.23 4.25
N ALA A 255 -23.59 3.75 5.46
CA ALA A 255 -23.73 4.62 6.62
C ALA A 255 -22.38 5.22 7.04
N MET A 256 -22.37 6.54 7.32
CA MET A 256 -21.21 7.28 7.84
C MET A 256 -21.65 8.00 9.10
N VAL A 257 -21.51 7.35 10.25
CA VAL A 257 -21.98 7.85 11.55
C VAL A 257 -20.84 8.07 12.57
N VAL A 258 -19.61 7.79 12.19
CA VAL A 258 -18.39 7.97 12.99
C VAL A 258 -17.46 8.95 12.32
#